data_ccbb4d6c00b4f58a18b4d1848f59b572
#
_entry.id   ccbb4d6c00b4f58a18b4d1848f59b572
#
_cell.length_a   1.000
_cell.length_b   1.000
_cell.length_c   1.000
_cell.angle_alpha   90.00
_cell.angle_beta   90.00
_cell.angle_gamma   90.00
#
_symmetry.space_group_name_H-M   'P 1'
#
loop_
_entity.id
_entity.type
_entity.pdbx_description
1 polymer ?
#
loop_
_entity_poly.entity_id
_entity_poly.type
_entity_poly.pdbx_seq_one_letter_code
_entity_poly.pdbx_strand_id
1 'polypeptide(L)'
;GSQDWTYYLLSQIFVITSFYYVFKFSKEIFNNNLLGLISVLLIESIYFYNFTTPEFNVNVCQLPFWSLTVYYSWKIFIGKEIKFLDCFLVGLFAAFGFLSKYLFIYLLVSIDLLFIYLIFLKKERKFDFKYLITIEVFLVVLIPHLIWLNNNDFITITYGLARTGLEQSSLI
;
A
#
# COMPACT_ATOMS: atom_id res chain seq x y z
N GLY A 1 10.79 31.37 -8.29
CA GLY A 1 9.39 31.19 -8.63
C GLY A 1 8.93 29.81 -8.23
N SER A 2 7.90 29.73 -7.41
CA SER A 2 7.28 28.48 -7.04
C SER A 2 6.70 27.82 -8.29
N GLN A 3 7.15 26.61 -8.59
CA GLN A 3 6.60 25.84 -9.71
C GLN A 3 5.47 24.94 -9.17
N ASP A 4 4.36 25.53 -8.77
CA ASP A 4 3.24 24.82 -8.13
C ASP A 4 2.64 23.72 -9.06
N TRP A 5 2.73 23.90 -10.38
CA TRP A 5 2.26 22.92 -11.35
C TRP A 5 2.92 21.53 -11.20
N THR A 6 4.16 21.47 -10.70
CA THR A 6 4.86 20.18 -10.48
C THR A 6 4.21 19.34 -9.38
N TYR A 7 3.70 19.98 -8.32
CA TYR A 7 2.96 19.29 -7.26
C TYR A 7 1.63 18.73 -7.75
N TYR A 8 0.91 19.54 -8.56
CA TYR A 8 -0.33 19.08 -9.19
C TYR A 8 -0.09 17.93 -10.16
N LEU A 9 0.95 18.03 -11.00
CA LEU A 9 1.32 16.97 -11.92
C LEU A 9 1.68 15.67 -11.18
N LEU A 10 2.47 15.77 -10.12
CA LEU A 10 2.86 14.62 -9.31
C LEU A 10 1.64 13.96 -8.67
N SER A 11 0.73 14.76 -8.11
CA SER A 11 -0.53 14.26 -7.55
C SER A 11 -1.34 13.51 -8.60
N GLN A 12 -1.50 14.07 -9.80
CA GLN A 12 -2.25 13.42 -10.87
C GLN A 12 -1.61 12.11 -11.33
N ILE A 13 -0.29 12.03 -11.41
CA ILE A 13 0.42 10.78 -11.73
C ILE A 13 0.09 9.69 -10.70
N PHE A 14 0.09 10.02 -9.41
CA PHE A 14 -0.20 9.08 -8.34
C PHE A 14 -1.67 8.61 -8.38
N VAL A 15 -2.61 9.53 -8.59
CA VAL A 15 -4.03 9.20 -8.71
C VAL A 15 -4.31 8.33 -9.93
N ILE A 16 -3.79 8.72 -11.11
CA ILE A 16 -3.95 7.96 -12.36
C ILE A 16 -3.36 6.56 -12.23
N THR A 17 -2.19 6.43 -11.60
CA THR A 17 -1.58 5.13 -11.34
C THR A 17 -2.48 4.25 -10.46
N SER A 18 -3.05 4.82 -9.40
CA SER A 18 -3.99 4.11 -8.55
C SER A 18 -5.22 3.64 -9.32
N PHE A 19 -5.86 4.53 -10.08
CA PHE A 19 -7.05 4.22 -10.88
C PHE A 19 -6.77 3.16 -11.95
N TYR A 20 -5.61 3.23 -12.61
CA TYR A 20 -5.21 2.23 -13.57
C TYR A 20 -5.12 0.82 -12.95
N TYR A 21 -4.51 0.69 -11.76
CA TYR A 21 -4.40 -0.60 -11.11
C TYR A 21 -5.71 -1.10 -10.51
N VAL A 22 -6.60 -0.21 -10.07
CA VAL A 22 -7.97 -0.57 -9.70
C VAL A 22 -8.76 -1.09 -10.90
N PHE A 23 -8.68 -0.39 -12.04
CA PHE A 23 -9.28 -0.84 -13.29
C PHE A 23 -8.78 -2.23 -13.68
N LYS A 24 -7.45 -2.41 -13.69
CA LYS A 24 -6.80 -3.65 -14.08
C LYS A 24 -7.17 -4.81 -13.15
N PHE A 25 -7.16 -4.58 -11.85
CA PHE A 25 -7.55 -5.55 -10.83
C PHE A 25 -9.01 -6.00 -11.00
N SER A 26 -9.93 -5.05 -11.11
CA SER A 26 -11.35 -5.35 -11.28
C SER A 26 -11.63 -6.05 -12.63
N LYS A 27 -11.02 -5.57 -13.71
CA LYS A 27 -11.13 -6.21 -15.04
C LYS A 27 -10.66 -7.66 -14.99
N GLU A 28 -9.54 -7.97 -14.33
CA GLU A 28 -9.00 -9.32 -14.26
C GLU A 28 -9.85 -10.24 -13.37
N ILE A 29 -10.42 -9.74 -12.26
CA ILE A 29 -11.32 -10.51 -11.38
C ILE A 29 -12.61 -10.88 -12.11
N PHE A 30 -13.26 -9.89 -12.71
CA PHE A 30 -14.57 -10.06 -13.33
C PHE A 30 -14.51 -10.48 -14.81
N ASN A 31 -13.31 -10.51 -15.39
CA ASN A 31 -13.09 -10.72 -16.82
C ASN A 31 -13.97 -9.81 -17.70
N ASN A 32 -14.14 -8.55 -17.28
CA ASN A 32 -15.05 -7.59 -17.91
C ASN A 32 -14.49 -6.16 -17.83
N ASN A 33 -14.31 -5.52 -18.99
CA ASN A 33 -13.81 -4.13 -19.07
C ASN A 33 -14.80 -3.12 -18.48
N LEU A 34 -16.11 -3.35 -18.64
CA LEU A 34 -17.13 -2.43 -18.13
C LEU A 34 -17.12 -2.41 -16.59
N LEU A 35 -16.99 -3.58 -15.95
CA LEU A 35 -16.88 -3.65 -14.49
C LEU A 35 -15.59 -3.00 -13.99
N GLY A 36 -14.48 -3.11 -14.75
CA GLY A 36 -13.26 -2.35 -14.47
C GLY A 36 -13.50 -0.85 -14.49
N LEU A 37 -14.18 -0.34 -15.51
CA LEU A 37 -14.52 1.09 -15.61
C LEU A 37 -15.45 1.53 -14.48
N ILE A 38 -16.49 0.77 -14.19
CA ILE A 38 -17.43 1.07 -13.09
C ILE A 38 -16.69 1.15 -11.76
N SER A 39 -15.71 0.27 -11.50
CA SER A 39 -14.93 0.30 -10.27
C SER A 39 -14.13 1.61 -10.12
N VAL A 40 -13.57 2.13 -11.20
CA VAL A 40 -12.87 3.43 -11.19
C VAL A 40 -13.84 4.57 -10.95
N LEU A 41 -14.98 4.58 -11.64
CA LEU A 41 -16.01 5.62 -11.48
C LEU A 41 -16.57 5.64 -10.04
N LEU A 42 -16.75 4.47 -9.42
CA LEU A 42 -17.18 4.37 -8.02
C LEU A 42 -16.15 5.00 -7.07
N ILE A 43 -14.84 4.76 -7.29
CA ILE A 43 -13.81 5.40 -6.46
C ILE A 43 -13.77 6.91 -6.72
N GLU A 44 -13.83 7.34 -7.97
CA GLU A 44 -13.84 8.77 -8.34
C GLU A 44 -15.05 9.50 -7.74
N SER A 45 -16.18 8.84 -7.57
CA SER A 45 -17.38 9.44 -6.95
C SER A 45 -17.18 9.78 -5.46
N ILE A 46 -16.14 9.24 -4.82
CA ILE A 46 -15.83 9.54 -3.43
C ILE A 46 -15.09 10.89 -3.36
N TYR A 47 -15.59 11.81 -2.55
CA TYR A 47 -15.04 13.17 -2.37
C TYR A 47 -13.51 13.20 -2.18
N PHE A 48 -12.97 12.26 -1.42
CA PHE A 48 -11.53 12.15 -1.16
C PHE A 48 -10.71 11.94 -2.44
N TYR A 49 -11.18 11.12 -3.39
CA TYR A 49 -10.43 10.80 -4.61
C TYR A 49 -10.60 11.84 -5.72
N ASN A 50 -11.53 12.77 -5.58
CA ASN A 50 -11.84 13.80 -6.55
C ASN A 50 -11.37 15.18 -6.09
N PHE A 51 -11.94 15.71 -5.01
CA PHE A 51 -11.72 17.10 -4.59
C PHE A 51 -10.46 17.32 -3.77
N THR A 52 -9.96 16.32 -3.03
CA THR A 52 -8.79 16.48 -2.14
C THR A 52 -7.47 16.04 -2.76
N THR A 53 -7.50 15.44 -3.94
CA THR A 53 -6.31 14.92 -4.64
C THR A 53 -5.51 15.95 -5.46
N PRO A 54 -5.98 17.16 -5.80
CA PRO A 54 -5.13 18.15 -6.46
C PRO A 54 -3.86 18.48 -5.67
N GLU A 55 -3.95 18.55 -4.34
CA GLU A 55 -2.79 18.81 -3.49
C GLU A 55 -2.05 17.52 -3.17
N PHE A 56 -0.75 17.47 -3.53
CA PHE A 56 0.10 16.34 -3.21
C PHE A 56 0.40 16.32 -1.70
N ASN A 57 -0.07 15.29 -1.02
CA ASN A 57 0.13 15.07 0.41
C ASN A 57 0.32 13.57 0.70
N VAL A 58 0.60 13.23 1.96
CA VAL A 58 0.87 11.83 2.37
C VAL A 58 -0.26 10.86 2.05
N ASN A 59 -1.51 11.33 2.00
CA ASN A 59 -2.66 10.49 1.66
C ASN A 59 -2.70 10.21 0.15
N VAL A 60 -2.39 11.19 -0.69
CA VAL A 60 -2.26 11.01 -2.13
C VAL A 60 -1.04 10.15 -2.46
N CYS A 61 0.07 10.39 -1.77
CA CYS A 61 1.32 9.63 -1.95
C CYS A 61 1.11 8.12 -1.76
N GLN A 62 0.30 7.69 -0.80
CA GLN A 62 0.08 6.26 -0.54
C GLN A 62 -0.88 5.57 -1.52
N LEU A 63 -1.74 6.31 -2.27
CA LEU A 63 -2.80 5.73 -3.11
C LEU A 63 -2.30 4.67 -4.11
N PRO A 64 -1.27 4.93 -4.94
CA PRO A 64 -0.79 3.93 -5.88
C PRO A 64 -0.21 2.71 -5.17
N PHE A 65 0.41 2.88 -4.00
CA PHE A 65 0.97 1.76 -3.26
C PHE A 65 -0.12 0.85 -2.68
N TRP A 66 -1.29 1.38 -2.29
CA TRP A 66 -2.45 0.58 -1.92
C TRP A 66 -2.88 -0.32 -3.08
N SER A 67 -3.14 0.27 -4.23
CA SER A 67 -3.64 -0.46 -5.40
C SER A 67 -2.61 -1.45 -5.96
N LEU A 68 -1.33 -1.08 -6.00
CA LEU A 68 -0.23 -1.94 -6.44
C LEU A 68 -0.02 -3.12 -5.49
N THR A 69 0.03 -2.88 -4.18
CA THR A 69 0.22 -3.93 -3.18
C THR A 69 -0.92 -4.94 -3.23
N VAL A 70 -2.18 -4.47 -3.27
CA VAL A 70 -3.35 -5.35 -3.40
C VAL A 70 -3.31 -6.13 -4.71
N TYR A 71 -3.04 -5.48 -5.84
CA TYR A 71 -3.01 -6.12 -7.14
C TYR A 71 -1.96 -7.23 -7.24
N TYR A 72 -0.72 -6.98 -6.82
CA TYR A 72 0.34 -7.98 -6.89
C TYR A 72 0.18 -9.08 -5.83
N SER A 73 -0.34 -8.78 -4.64
CA SER A 73 -0.72 -9.79 -3.66
C SER A 73 -1.80 -10.73 -4.21
N TRP A 74 -2.83 -10.17 -4.84
CA TRP A 74 -3.85 -10.97 -5.50
C TRP A 74 -3.29 -11.86 -6.61
N LYS A 75 -2.34 -11.38 -7.43
CA LYS A 75 -1.65 -12.21 -8.43
C LYS A 75 -0.92 -13.39 -7.82
N ILE A 76 -0.26 -13.18 -6.68
CA ILE A 76 0.38 -14.25 -5.92
C ILE A 76 -0.67 -15.26 -5.43
N PHE A 77 -1.82 -14.79 -4.94
CA PHE A 77 -2.88 -15.65 -4.41
C PHE A 77 -3.60 -16.47 -5.49
N ILE A 78 -3.81 -15.94 -6.69
CA ILE A 78 -4.53 -16.63 -7.77
C ILE A 78 -3.59 -17.40 -8.70
N GLY A 79 -2.36 -16.95 -8.85
CA GLY A 79 -1.37 -17.52 -9.77
C GLY A 79 -1.15 -19.02 -9.54
N LYS A 80 -1.08 -19.82 -10.61
CA LYS A 80 -0.70 -21.25 -10.51
C LYS A 80 0.72 -21.40 -9.98
N GLU A 81 1.61 -20.49 -10.37
CA GLU A 81 3.00 -20.43 -9.94
C GLU A 81 3.30 -19.07 -9.32
N ILE A 82 4.04 -19.09 -8.23
CA ILE A 82 4.49 -17.87 -7.57
C ILE A 82 5.70 -17.34 -8.34
N LYS A 83 5.56 -16.12 -8.87
CA LYS A 83 6.65 -15.46 -9.60
C LYS A 83 7.49 -14.62 -8.64
N PHE A 84 8.82 -14.75 -8.78
CA PHE A 84 9.78 -13.92 -8.04
C PHE A 84 9.45 -12.42 -8.15
N LEU A 85 9.16 -11.96 -9.38
CA LEU A 85 8.87 -10.54 -9.63
C LEU A 85 7.63 -10.05 -8.87
N ASP A 86 6.57 -10.87 -8.79
CA ASP A 86 5.35 -10.46 -8.07
C ASP A 86 5.64 -10.32 -6.56
N CYS A 87 6.41 -11.24 -5.97
CA CYS A 87 6.85 -11.15 -4.57
C CYS A 87 7.75 -9.94 -4.32
N PHE A 88 8.71 -9.67 -5.19
CA PHE A 88 9.57 -8.50 -5.13
C PHE A 88 8.76 -7.20 -5.17
N LEU A 89 7.80 -7.10 -6.09
CA LEU A 89 6.96 -5.91 -6.25
C LEU A 89 6.03 -5.69 -5.05
N VAL A 90 5.48 -6.75 -4.46
CA VAL A 90 4.70 -6.62 -3.22
C VAL A 90 5.55 -6.04 -2.11
N GLY A 91 6.75 -6.59 -1.87
CA GLY A 91 7.67 -6.09 -0.84
C GLY A 91 8.05 -4.62 -1.06
N LEU A 92 8.36 -4.26 -2.31
CA LEU A 92 8.74 -2.90 -2.68
C LEU A 92 7.60 -1.89 -2.46
N PHE A 93 6.40 -2.19 -2.97
CA PHE A 93 5.26 -1.29 -2.85
C PHE A 93 4.71 -1.25 -1.43
N ALA A 94 4.76 -2.36 -0.69
CA ALA A 94 4.46 -2.41 0.73
C ALA A 94 5.35 -1.47 1.53
N ALA A 95 6.66 -1.48 1.27
CA ALA A 95 7.62 -0.61 1.93
C ALA A 95 7.36 0.87 1.61
N PHE A 96 7.17 1.23 0.33
CA PHE A 96 6.86 2.61 -0.05
C PHE A 96 5.52 3.09 0.50
N GLY A 97 4.51 2.23 0.53
CA GLY A 97 3.23 2.54 1.15
C GLY A 97 3.37 2.81 2.65
N PHE A 98 4.12 1.98 3.36
CA PHE A 98 4.40 2.15 4.78
C PHE A 98 5.21 3.43 5.07
N LEU A 99 6.24 3.71 4.26
CA LEU A 99 7.03 4.94 4.36
C LEU A 99 6.22 6.21 4.05
N SER A 100 5.21 6.09 3.18
CA SER A 100 4.30 7.21 2.90
C SER A 100 3.40 7.54 4.09
N LYS A 101 2.90 6.51 4.79
CA LYS A 101 2.07 6.67 5.99
C LYS A 101 2.02 5.37 6.78
N TYR A 102 2.36 5.40 8.06
CA TYR A 102 2.39 4.21 8.92
C TYR A 102 1.04 3.48 9.04
N LEU A 103 -0.08 4.17 8.83
CA LEU A 103 -1.40 3.54 8.77
C LEU A 103 -1.54 2.49 7.66
N PHE A 104 -0.62 2.47 6.70
CA PHE A 104 -0.53 1.42 5.69
C PHE A 104 -0.35 0.02 6.30
N ILE A 105 0.14 -0.06 7.55
CA ILE A 105 0.29 -1.31 8.30
C ILE A 105 -1.02 -2.11 8.37
N TYR A 106 -2.18 -1.44 8.44
CA TYR A 106 -3.47 -2.14 8.48
C TYR A 106 -3.73 -2.97 7.22
N LEU A 107 -3.33 -2.46 6.05
CA LEU A 107 -3.40 -3.23 4.81
C LEU A 107 -2.46 -4.43 4.86
N LEU A 108 -1.22 -4.23 5.30
CA LEU A 108 -0.22 -5.30 5.36
C LEU A 108 -0.68 -6.43 6.29
N VAL A 109 -1.11 -6.08 7.50
CA VAL A 109 -1.67 -7.07 8.44
C VAL A 109 -2.87 -7.81 7.85
N SER A 110 -3.75 -7.12 7.13
CA SER A 110 -4.91 -7.75 6.49
C SER A 110 -4.50 -8.74 5.39
N ILE A 111 -3.49 -8.40 4.58
CA ILE A 111 -2.94 -9.28 3.55
C ILE A 111 -2.23 -10.48 4.19
N ASP A 112 -1.45 -10.27 5.25
CA ASP A 112 -0.75 -11.35 5.96
C ASP A 112 -1.73 -12.33 6.62
N LEU A 113 -2.79 -11.81 7.24
CA LEU A 113 -3.86 -12.66 7.81
C LEU A 113 -4.57 -13.48 6.73
N LEU A 114 -4.87 -12.89 5.58
CA LEU A 114 -5.44 -13.62 4.44
C LEU A 114 -4.47 -14.71 3.95
N PHE A 115 -3.19 -14.40 3.90
CA PHE A 115 -2.13 -15.32 3.50
C PHE A 115 -2.04 -16.53 4.46
N ILE A 116 -2.01 -16.27 5.76
CA ILE A 116 -2.02 -17.30 6.81
C ILE A 116 -3.28 -18.16 6.69
N TYR A 117 -4.43 -17.55 6.49
CA TYR A 117 -5.70 -18.24 6.33
C TYR A 117 -5.70 -19.21 5.12
N LEU A 118 -5.22 -18.74 3.96
CA LEU A 118 -5.19 -19.55 2.74
C LEU A 118 -4.19 -20.73 2.82
N ILE A 119 -3.05 -20.53 3.46
CA ILE A 119 -2.01 -21.56 3.57
C ILE A 119 -2.31 -22.57 4.68
N PHE A 120 -2.58 -22.08 5.89
CA PHE A 120 -2.62 -22.93 7.08
C PHE A 120 -4.02 -23.43 7.42
N LEU A 121 -5.07 -22.60 7.23
CA LEU A 121 -6.44 -22.96 7.57
C LEU A 121 -7.18 -23.62 6.42
N LYS A 122 -7.26 -22.97 5.27
CA LYS A 122 -7.91 -23.55 4.07
C LYS A 122 -7.05 -24.56 3.35
N LYS A 123 -5.72 -24.48 3.48
CA LYS A 123 -4.76 -25.33 2.75
C LYS A 123 -4.94 -25.30 1.23
N GLU A 124 -5.50 -24.21 0.71
CA GLU A 124 -5.66 -24.00 -0.74
C GLU A 124 -4.33 -23.68 -1.42
N ARG A 125 -3.33 -23.25 -0.64
CA ARG A 125 -2.00 -22.90 -1.10
C ARG A 125 -0.92 -23.62 -0.29
N LYS A 126 0.16 -23.96 -0.95
CA LYS A 126 1.37 -24.45 -0.29
C LYS A 126 2.29 -23.29 0.04
N PHE A 127 2.99 -23.38 1.14
CA PHE A 127 4.06 -22.42 1.45
C PHE A 127 5.18 -22.56 0.41
N ASP A 128 5.64 -21.42 -0.13
CA ASP A 128 6.77 -21.33 -1.05
C ASP A 128 7.78 -20.33 -0.47
N PHE A 129 9.06 -20.69 -0.48
CA PHE A 129 10.13 -19.81 0.01
C PHE A 129 10.20 -18.47 -0.71
N LYS A 130 9.65 -18.32 -1.91
CA LYS A 130 9.54 -17.04 -2.61
C LYS A 130 8.76 -15.99 -1.84
N TYR A 131 7.88 -16.38 -0.93
CA TYR A 131 7.20 -15.44 -0.05
C TYR A 131 8.15 -14.67 0.87
N LEU A 132 9.28 -15.28 1.23
CA LEU A 132 10.29 -14.61 2.05
C LEU A 132 10.91 -13.42 1.34
N ILE A 133 10.95 -13.43 0.00
CA ILE A 133 11.42 -12.30 -0.81
C ILE A 133 10.61 -11.04 -0.52
N THR A 134 9.29 -11.17 -0.34
CA THR A 134 8.44 -10.02 0.00
C THR A 134 8.88 -9.38 1.31
N ILE A 135 9.15 -10.18 2.33
CA ILE A 135 9.58 -9.71 3.66
C ILE A 135 10.99 -9.12 3.57
N GLU A 136 11.89 -9.81 2.87
CA GLU A 136 13.29 -9.37 2.70
C GLU A 136 13.36 -8.00 2.01
N VAL A 137 12.67 -7.84 0.87
CA VAL A 137 12.64 -6.57 0.12
C VAL A 137 12.00 -5.48 0.97
N PHE A 138 10.89 -5.76 1.66
CA PHE A 138 10.25 -4.81 2.56
C PHE A 138 11.23 -4.31 3.62
N LEU A 139 11.92 -5.21 4.31
CA LEU A 139 12.87 -4.87 5.37
C LEU A 139 14.07 -4.10 4.82
N VAL A 140 14.65 -4.53 3.69
CA VAL A 140 15.82 -3.87 3.07
C VAL A 140 15.48 -2.41 2.71
N VAL A 141 14.30 -2.17 2.13
CA VAL A 141 13.86 -0.80 1.80
C VAL A 141 13.62 0.05 3.05
N LEU A 142 13.23 -0.56 4.17
CA LEU A 142 13.03 0.16 5.43
C LEU A 142 14.32 0.47 6.19
N ILE A 143 15.43 -0.23 5.94
CA ILE A 143 16.68 -0.04 6.69
C ILE A 143 17.10 1.43 6.81
N PRO A 144 17.16 2.24 5.73
CA PRO A 144 17.56 3.64 5.85
C PRO A 144 16.65 4.44 6.78
N HIS A 145 15.35 4.17 6.73
CA HIS A 145 14.38 4.83 7.61
C HIS A 145 14.52 4.39 9.07
N LEU A 146 14.76 3.10 9.32
CA LEU A 146 14.99 2.59 10.68
C LEU A 146 16.25 3.17 11.31
N ILE A 147 17.33 3.30 10.52
CA ILE A 147 18.57 3.97 10.96
C ILE A 147 18.28 5.43 11.30
N TRP A 148 17.52 6.13 10.44
CA TRP A 148 17.14 7.52 10.69
C TRP A 148 16.28 7.64 11.95
N LEU A 149 15.29 6.77 12.16
CA LEU A 149 14.46 6.75 13.36
C LEU A 149 15.28 6.60 14.64
N ASN A 150 16.22 5.65 14.63
CA ASN A 150 17.10 5.41 15.78
C ASN A 150 17.96 6.64 16.10
N ASN A 151 18.43 7.36 15.07
CA ASN A 151 19.26 8.56 15.23
C ASN A 151 18.46 9.82 15.62
N ASN A 152 17.12 9.76 15.54
CA ASN A 152 16.21 10.88 15.85
C ASN A 152 15.20 10.51 16.94
N ASP A 153 15.57 9.65 17.90
CA ASP A 153 14.78 9.31 19.10
C ASP A 153 13.33 8.90 18.78
N PHE A 154 13.13 8.22 17.64
CA PHE A 154 11.80 7.75 17.18
C PHE A 154 10.74 8.86 17.09
N ILE A 155 11.14 10.08 16.79
CA ILE A 155 10.29 11.29 16.82
C ILE A 155 8.97 11.15 16.04
N THR A 156 8.96 10.46 14.91
CA THR A 156 7.73 10.28 14.10
C THR A 156 6.74 9.33 14.76
N ILE A 157 7.23 8.34 15.51
CA ILE A 157 6.40 7.40 16.25
C ILE A 157 5.83 8.07 17.50
N THR A 158 6.69 8.76 18.28
CA THR A 158 6.27 9.49 19.48
C THR A 158 5.24 10.58 19.14
N TYR A 159 5.48 11.34 18.07
CA TYR A 159 4.51 12.31 17.57
C TYR A 159 3.17 11.66 17.17
N GLY A 160 3.21 10.50 16.51
CA GLY A 160 2.01 9.76 16.14
C GLY A 160 1.22 9.28 17.36
N LEU A 161 1.90 8.76 18.39
CA LEU A 161 1.29 8.31 19.64
C LEU A 161 0.70 9.48 20.45
N ALA A 162 1.44 10.59 20.57
CA ALA A 162 0.94 11.78 21.24
C ALA A 162 -0.36 12.31 20.61
N ARG A 163 -0.43 12.27 19.27
CA ARG A 163 -1.63 12.71 18.54
C ARG A 163 -2.85 11.79 18.75
N THR A 164 -2.65 10.53 19.10
CA THR A 164 -3.75 9.60 19.44
C THR A 164 -4.22 9.70 20.90
N GLY A 165 -3.59 10.55 21.71
CA GLY A 165 -3.94 10.74 23.12
C GLY A 165 -3.43 9.64 24.07
N LEU A 166 -2.64 8.69 23.57
CA LEU A 166 -2.12 7.59 24.38
C LEU A 166 -1.06 8.03 25.42
N GLU A 167 -0.40 9.18 25.21
CA GLU A 167 0.55 9.73 26.20
C GLU A 167 -0.12 10.41 27.40
N GLN A 168 -1.37 10.86 27.28
CA GLN A 168 -2.07 11.52 28.39
C GLN A 168 -2.56 10.54 29.47
N SER A 169 -2.61 9.25 29.19
CA SER A 169 -3.08 8.22 30.13
C SER A 169 -1.99 7.69 31.07
N SER A 170 -0.73 8.08 30.91
CA SER A 170 0.39 7.64 31.75
C SER A 170 0.79 8.63 32.85
N LEU A 171 0.06 9.75 33.02
CA LEU A 171 0.31 10.81 34.00
C LEU A 171 -0.84 11.01 35.01
N ILE A 172 -1.70 9.99 35.21
CA ILE A 172 -2.73 9.98 36.31
C ILE A 172 -2.44 8.84 37.26
#